data_2574443df88b357d71f47e54644413f7
#
_entry.id   2574443df88b357d71f47e54644413f7
#
_cell.length_a   1.000
_cell.length_b   1.000
_cell.length_c   1.000
_cell.angle_alpha   90.00
_cell.angle_beta   90.00
_cell.angle_gamma   90.00
#
_symmetry.space_group_name_H-M   'P 1'
#
loop_
_entity.id
_entity.type
_entity.pdbx_description
1 polymer ?
#
loop_
_entity_poly.entity_id
_entity_poly.type
_entity_poly.pdbx_seq_one_letter_code
_entity_poly.pdbx_strand_id
1 'polypeptide(L)'
;VCSVACPLTRQSRWLPVDLSLFAGVPRRTDSAVLHTVFNMSKDLTDQMPEAAPYDPRFPNTNQSRNCYQNYLDFHRCRKAKGDDYQPCEYFKRIYQELCPSDWTDKWDEQVAENRFAGKI
;
A
#
# COMPACT_ATOMS: atom_id res chain seq x y z
N VAL A 1 -23.41 56.15 22.98
CA VAL A 1 -22.73 57.25 22.27
C VAL A 1 -21.30 56.81 22.03
N CYS A 2 -21.03 56.23 20.92
CA CYS A 2 -19.74 56.23 20.22
C CYS A 2 -19.93 55.68 18.81
N SER A 3 -20.16 56.61 17.93
CA SER A 3 -20.02 56.43 16.48
C SER A 3 -18.52 56.31 16.19
N VAL A 4 -18.12 55.21 15.54
CA VAL A 4 -16.86 55.18 14.78
C VAL A 4 -17.15 54.47 13.47
N ALA A 5 -17.10 55.25 12.42
CA ALA A 5 -17.25 54.89 11.04
C ALA A 5 -16.17 53.87 10.60
N CYS A 6 -16.61 52.82 9.98
CA CYS A 6 -15.76 51.90 9.26
C CYS A 6 -15.58 52.42 7.82
N PRO A 7 -14.36 52.71 7.32
CA PRO A 7 -14.19 53.04 5.92
C PRO A 7 -14.09 51.75 5.08
N LEU A 8 -15.15 51.50 4.32
CA LEU A 8 -15.10 50.73 3.11
C LEU A 8 -14.15 51.42 2.13
N THR A 9 -13.08 50.78 1.72
CA THR A 9 -12.54 50.78 0.35
C THR A 9 -11.18 50.10 0.33
N ARG A 10 -11.16 48.85 -0.10
CA ARG A 10 -10.02 48.35 -0.86
C ARG A 10 -10.56 47.46 -1.98
N GLN A 11 -10.85 48.09 -3.09
CA GLN A 11 -11.00 47.45 -4.39
C GLN A 11 -9.71 46.67 -4.66
N SER A 12 -9.79 45.36 -4.56
CA SER A 12 -8.79 44.48 -5.11
C SER A 12 -8.84 44.58 -6.65
N ARG A 13 -7.87 45.29 -7.15
CA ARG A 13 -7.58 45.48 -8.55
C ARG A 13 -7.20 44.13 -9.12
N TRP A 14 -8.15 43.44 -9.73
CA TRP A 14 -7.89 42.27 -10.53
C TRP A 14 -7.07 42.72 -11.74
N LEU A 15 -5.78 42.38 -11.74
CA LEU A 15 -4.94 42.51 -12.93
C LEU A 15 -5.46 41.56 -14.00
N PRO A 16 -5.66 42.02 -15.23
CA PRO A 16 -5.98 41.13 -16.32
C PRO A 16 -4.81 40.17 -16.51
N VAL A 17 -5.09 38.86 -16.35
CA VAL A 17 -4.14 37.82 -16.69
C VAL A 17 -4.00 37.85 -18.21
N ASP A 18 -2.82 38.24 -18.68
CA ASP A 18 -2.48 38.28 -20.09
C ASP A 18 -2.54 36.85 -20.65
N LEU A 19 -3.60 36.54 -21.35
CA LEU A 19 -3.84 35.25 -22.04
C LEU A 19 -2.88 35.00 -23.21
N SER A 20 -2.00 35.96 -23.51
CA SER A 20 -1.04 35.85 -24.61
C SER A 20 0.18 34.96 -24.32
N LEU A 21 0.41 34.59 -23.05
CA LEU A 21 1.55 33.71 -22.67
C LEU A 21 1.25 32.22 -22.81
N PHE A 22 0.02 31.82 -23.14
CA PHE A 22 -0.33 30.41 -23.37
C PHE A 22 -0.28 29.98 -24.85
N ALA A 23 0.30 30.79 -25.73
CA ALA A 23 0.43 30.46 -27.15
C ALA A 23 1.56 29.48 -27.49
N GLY A 24 2.12 28.77 -26.51
CA GLY A 24 3.25 27.86 -26.70
C GLY A 24 3.06 26.43 -26.24
N VAL A 25 1.84 26.02 -25.90
CA VAL A 25 1.59 24.59 -25.62
C VAL A 25 1.48 23.86 -26.95
N PRO A 26 2.43 23.02 -27.34
CA PRO A 26 2.31 22.24 -28.56
C PRO A 26 1.12 21.28 -28.40
N ARG A 27 0.07 21.52 -29.19
CA ARG A 27 -1.03 20.56 -29.39
C ARG A 27 -0.54 19.41 -30.28
N ARG A 28 0.56 18.80 -29.87
CA ARG A 28 0.91 17.49 -30.40
C ARG A 28 0.31 16.49 -29.43
N THR A 29 -0.74 15.84 -29.88
CA THR A 29 -1.17 14.55 -29.37
C THR A 29 -0.09 13.54 -29.71
N ASP A 30 1.09 13.72 -29.11
CA ASP A 30 2.18 12.78 -29.28
C ASP A 30 1.75 11.49 -28.55
N SER A 31 1.40 10.51 -29.34
CA SER A 31 1.14 9.13 -28.90
C SER A 31 2.23 8.61 -27.97
N ALA A 32 3.45 9.14 -28.12
CA ALA A 32 4.59 8.84 -27.25
C ALA A 32 4.39 9.34 -25.81
N VAL A 33 3.83 10.55 -25.61
CA VAL A 33 3.58 11.09 -24.26
C VAL A 33 2.48 10.28 -23.57
N LEU A 34 1.43 9.90 -24.31
CA LEU A 34 0.35 9.07 -23.77
C LEU A 34 0.86 7.68 -23.35
N HIS A 35 1.78 7.10 -24.15
CA HIS A 35 2.43 5.82 -23.81
C HIS A 35 3.33 5.93 -22.57
N THR A 36 4.04 7.03 -22.43
CA THR A 36 4.94 7.25 -21.26
C THR A 36 4.13 7.40 -19.98
N VAL A 37 3.05 8.17 -20.00
CA VAL A 37 2.15 8.35 -18.83
C VAL A 37 1.44 7.04 -18.48
N PHE A 38 1.02 6.27 -19.48
CA PHE A 38 0.37 4.98 -19.27
C PHE A 38 1.33 3.94 -18.68
N ASN A 39 2.60 3.92 -19.12
CA ASN A 39 3.62 3.05 -18.55
C ASN A 39 4.00 3.43 -17.12
N MET A 40 4.13 4.72 -16.80
CA MET A 40 4.37 5.18 -15.43
C MET A 40 3.26 4.75 -14.45
N SER A 41 2.00 4.74 -14.91
CA SER A 41 0.88 4.28 -14.08
C SER A 41 0.92 2.77 -13.84
N LYS A 42 1.42 2.01 -14.81
CA LYS A 42 1.53 0.55 -14.72
C LYS A 42 2.68 0.13 -13.79
N ASP A 43 3.81 0.82 -13.87
CA ASP A 43 4.95 0.57 -12.98
C ASP A 43 4.62 0.88 -11.52
N LEU A 44 3.79 1.90 -11.27
CA LEU A 44 3.36 2.26 -9.92
C LEU A 44 2.39 1.23 -9.31
N THR A 45 1.52 0.64 -10.14
CA THR A 45 0.58 -0.41 -9.69
C THR A 45 1.28 -1.76 -9.48
N ASP A 46 2.34 -2.05 -10.22
CA ASP A 46 3.11 -3.29 -10.09
C ASP A 46 4.01 -3.29 -8.85
N GLN A 47 4.36 -2.10 -8.34
CA GLN A 47 5.14 -1.92 -7.11
C GLN A 47 4.29 -1.87 -5.83
N MET A 48 2.97 -1.75 -5.96
CA MET A 48 2.10 -1.84 -4.79
C MET A 48 2.00 -3.30 -4.35
N PRO A 49 2.36 -3.63 -3.10
CA PRO A 49 2.09 -4.96 -2.58
C PRO A 49 0.60 -5.25 -2.69
N GLU A 50 0.26 -6.35 -3.34
CA GLU A 50 -1.12 -6.79 -3.42
C GLU A 50 -1.61 -7.09 -2.00
N ALA A 51 -2.55 -6.29 -1.51
CA ALA A 51 -3.07 -6.43 -0.15
C ALA A 51 -3.61 -7.85 0.10
N ALA A 52 -3.41 -8.35 1.31
CA ALA A 52 -3.92 -9.66 1.71
C ALA A 52 -5.42 -9.77 1.44
N PRO A 53 -5.88 -10.81 0.71
CA PRO A 53 -7.29 -10.96 0.39
C PRO A 53 -8.13 -11.19 1.65
N TYR A 54 -9.40 -10.77 1.60
CA TYR A 54 -10.34 -11.02 2.69
C TYR A 54 -10.55 -12.54 2.90
N ASP A 55 -10.33 -12.99 4.13
CA ASP A 55 -10.59 -14.38 4.52
C ASP A 55 -11.82 -14.45 5.44
N PRO A 56 -12.91 -15.12 5.00
CA PRO A 56 -14.13 -15.25 5.78
C PRO A 56 -13.97 -16.06 7.08
N ARG A 57 -12.87 -16.79 7.24
CA ARG A 57 -12.55 -17.48 8.51
C ARG A 57 -12.20 -16.49 9.63
N PHE A 58 -11.78 -15.26 9.24
CA PHE A 58 -11.35 -14.21 10.16
C PHE A 58 -12.07 -12.90 9.87
N PRO A 59 -13.40 -12.82 10.16
CA PRO A 59 -14.23 -11.67 9.77
C PRO A 59 -14.03 -10.43 10.64
N ASN A 60 -13.33 -10.55 11.76
CA ASN A 60 -13.13 -9.45 12.71
C ASN A 60 -12.04 -8.50 12.24
N THR A 61 -12.11 -7.24 12.68
CA THR A 61 -11.06 -6.23 12.41
C THR A 61 -9.69 -6.66 12.98
N ASN A 62 -9.69 -7.38 14.10
CA ASN A 62 -8.46 -7.96 14.66
C ASN A 62 -8.04 -9.18 13.84
N GLN A 63 -6.96 -9.02 13.08
CA GLN A 63 -6.40 -10.04 12.20
C GLN A 63 -5.23 -10.84 12.80
N SER A 64 -4.96 -10.72 14.11
CA SER A 64 -3.86 -11.45 14.77
C SER A 64 -3.96 -12.96 14.61
N ARG A 65 -5.17 -13.51 14.63
CA ARG A 65 -5.39 -14.93 14.42
C ARG A 65 -5.11 -15.35 12.97
N ASN A 66 -5.46 -14.50 12.01
CA ASN A 66 -5.17 -14.70 10.60
C ASN A 66 -3.66 -14.70 10.35
N CYS A 67 -2.95 -13.71 10.89
CA CYS A 67 -1.48 -13.62 10.89
C CYS A 67 -0.85 -14.93 11.39
N TYR A 68 -1.18 -15.36 12.60
CA TYR A 68 -0.63 -16.57 13.21
C TYR A 68 -0.92 -17.84 12.41
N GLN A 69 -2.15 -17.99 11.90
CA GLN A 69 -2.54 -19.16 11.14
C GLN A 69 -1.76 -19.28 9.82
N ASN A 70 -1.60 -18.15 9.10
CA ASN A 70 -0.82 -18.16 7.85
C ASN A 70 0.67 -18.42 8.11
N TYR A 71 1.22 -17.96 9.20
CA TYR A 71 2.58 -18.31 9.62
C TYR A 71 2.73 -19.83 9.82
N LEU A 72 1.80 -20.46 10.56
CA LEU A 72 1.79 -21.91 10.73
C LEU A 72 1.65 -22.65 9.41
N ASP A 73 0.73 -22.22 8.56
CA ASP A 73 0.42 -22.87 7.29
C ASP A 73 1.60 -22.78 6.32
N PHE A 74 2.37 -21.70 6.37
CA PHE A 74 3.62 -21.57 5.63
C PHE A 74 4.64 -22.65 6.04
N HIS A 75 4.95 -22.76 7.32
CA HIS A 75 5.91 -23.75 7.81
C HIS A 75 5.44 -25.21 7.57
N ARG A 76 4.15 -25.47 7.76
CA ARG A 76 3.57 -26.81 7.44
C ARG A 76 3.64 -27.14 5.95
N CYS A 77 3.38 -26.14 5.11
CA CYS A 77 3.45 -26.28 3.67
C CYS A 77 4.88 -26.66 3.25
N ARG A 78 5.88 -25.94 3.71
CA ARG A 78 7.30 -26.23 3.43
C ARG A 78 7.71 -27.62 3.91
N LYS A 79 7.29 -27.99 5.10
CA LYS A 79 7.58 -29.32 5.67
C LYS A 79 6.95 -30.46 4.85
N ALA A 80 5.75 -30.25 4.32
CA ALA A 80 5.00 -31.27 3.58
C ALA A 80 5.39 -31.38 2.10
N LYS A 81 5.76 -30.25 1.47
CA LYS A 81 5.95 -30.15 0.01
C LYS A 81 7.38 -29.79 -0.39
N GLY A 82 8.22 -29.38 0.54
CA GLY A 82 9.56 -28.88 0.28
C GLY A 82 9.61 -27.36 0.18
N ASP A 83 10.84 -26.84 0.18
CA ASP A 83 11.08 -25.39 0.24
C ASP A 83 10.78 -24.66 -1.08
N ASP A 84 10.89 -25.37 -2.21
CA ASP A 84 10.73 -24.77 -3.55
C ASP A 84 9.28 -24.77 -4.05
N TYR A 85 8.31 -25.18 -3.23
CA TYR A 85 6.93 -25.27 -3.66
C TYR A 85 6.27 -23.88 -3.68
N GLN A 86 6.07 -23.35 -4.90
CA GLN A 86 5.54 -21.99 -5.15
C GLN A 86 4.26 -21.63 -4.38
N PRO A 87 3.25 -22.51 -4.23
CA PRO A 87 2.05 -22.17 -3.48
C PRO A 87 2.28 -21.87 -2.00
N CYS A 88 3.40 -22.31 -1.40
CA CYS A 88 3.73 -21.94 -0.02
C CYS A 88 4.07 -20.46 0.14
N GLU A 89 4.59 -19.81 -0.89
CA GLU A 89 4.90 -18.38 -0.90
C GLU A 89 3.65 -17.51 -0.74
N TYR A 90 2.47 -18.02 -1.09
CA TYR A 90 1.21 -17.33 -0.83
C TYR A 90 1.01 -17.08 0.67
N PHE A 91 1.19 -18.10 1.52
CA PHE A 91 1.05 -17.95 2.97
C PHE A 91 2.11 -17.03 3.56
N LYS A 92 3.34 -17.07 3.01
CA LYS A 92 4.43 -16.19 3.41
C LYS A 92 4.08 -14.73 3.18
N ARG A 93 3.61 -14.37 1.98
CA ARG A 93 3.18 -13.02 1.66
C ARG A 93 2.09 -12.53 2.60
N ILE A 94 1.06 -13.35 2.85
CA ILE A 94 -0.06 -12.99 3.72
C ILE A 94 0.41 -12.70 5.16
N TYR A 95 1.21 -13.57 5.77
CA TYR A 95 1.64 -13.30 7.14
C TYR A 95 2.62 -12.12 7.23
N GLN A 96 3.45 -11.89 6.22
CA GLN A 96 4.34 -10.73 6.19
C GLN A 96 3.59 -9.40 6.13
N GLU A 97 2.43 -9.35 5.51
CA GLU A 97 1.57 -8.16 5.47
C GLU A 97 0.74 -7.97 6.74
N LEU A 98 0.27 -9.06 7.33
CA LEU A 98 -0.64 -9.00 8.47
C LEU A 98 0.07 -9.01 9.83
N CYS A 99 1.25 -9.61 9.93
CA CYS A 99 1.96 -9.77 11.18
C CYS A 99 2.89 -8.59 11.46
N PRO A 100 2.97 -8.11 12.71
CA PRO A 100 4.08 -7.29 13.13
C PRO A 100 5.40 -8.04 13.00
N SER A 101 6.46 -7.39 12.51
CA SER A 101 7.80 -8.00 12.35
C SER A 101 8.34 -8.58 13.64
N ASP A 102 8.15 -7.87 14.77
CA ASP A 102 8.58 -8.32 16.09
C ASP A 102 8.02 -9.69 16.52
N TRP A 103 6.83 -10.04 15.99
CA TRP A 103 6.22 -11.35 16.30
C TRP A 103 6.82 -12.45 15.44
N THR A 104 7.02 -12.18 14.16
CA THR A 104 7.63 -13.16 13.24
C THR A 104 9.05 -13.48 13.66
N ASP A 105 9.85 -12.46 14.00
CA ASP A 105 11.22 -12.64 14.45
C ASP A 105 11.32 -13.52 15.71
N LYS A 106 10.47 -13.26 16.71
CA LYS A 106 10.39 -14.09 17.93
C LYS A 106 9.94 -15.52 17.64
N TRP A 107 9.03 -15.70 16.70
CA TRP A 107 8.58 -17.04 16.34
C TRP A 107 9.64 -17.81 15.56
N ASP A 108 10.38 -17.13 14.69
CA ASP A 108 11.50 -17.72 13.95
C ASP A 108 12.62 -18.16 14.89
N GLU A 109 12.95 -17.37 15.91
CA GLU A 109 13.89 -17.77 16.98
C GLU A 109 13.37 -19.01 17.72
N GLN A 110 12.10 -19.03 18.10
CA GLN A 110 11.50 -20.18 18.79
C GLN A 110 11.46 -21.44 17.93
N VAL A 111 11.23 -21.29 16.61
CA VAL A 111 11.28 -22.41 15.67
C VAL A 111 12.70 -22.94 15.53
N ALA A 112 13.71 -22.07 15.43
CA ALA A 112 15.12 -22.46 15.36
C ALA A 112 15.58 -23.22 16.60
N GLU A 113 15.07 -22.84 17.78
CA GLU A 113 15.38 -23.48 19.07
C GLU A 113 14.46 -24.68 19.38
N ASN A 114 13.55 -25.04 18.49
CA ASN A 114 12.55 -26.10 18.71
C ASN A 114 11.66 -25.88 19.95
N ARG A 115 11.47 -24.61 20.36
CA ARG A 115 10.62 -24.22 21.50
C ARG A 115 9.25 -23.64 21.07
N PHE A 116 9.00 -23.61 19.77
CA PHE A 116 7.77 -23.03 19.27
C PHE A 116 6.54 -23.83 19.70
N ALA A 117 5.55 -23.15 20.27
CA ALA A 117 4.35 -23.78 20.81
C ALA A 117 3.37 -24.30 19.74
N GLY A 118 3.48 -23.78 18.51
CA GLY A 118 2.63 -24.18 17.39
C GLY A 118 3.06 -25.56 16.83
N LYS A 119 2.07 -26.32 16.37
CA LYS A 119 2.33 -27.61 15.72
C LYS A 119 2.73 -27.36 14.26
N ILE A 120 4.01 -27.43 13.97
CA ILE A 120 4.61 -27.27 12.65
C ILE A 120 5.00 -28.65 12.08
#